data_c2e5528b94423a8f44edbdabff44390e
#
_entry.id   c2e5528b94423a8f44edbdabff44390e
#
_cell.length_a   1.000
_cell.length_b   1.000
_cell.length_c   1.000
_cell.angle_alpha   90.00
_cell.angle_beta   90.00
_cell.angle_gamma   90.00
#
_symmetry.space_group_name_H-M   'P 1'
#
loop_
_entity.id
_entity.type
_entity.pdbx_description
1 polymer ?
#
loop_
_entity_poly.entity_id
_entity_poly.type
_entity_poly.pdbx_seq_one_letter_code
_entity_poly.pdbx_strand_id
1 'polypeptide(L)'
;MALLLGVDTGGTYTDAVLIRDEREVIASAKALTTRADLAVGIGAAVEAVLRESGANVGDIGLASLSTTLATNALVEGQGGRAGLVYIGFRAADLQAHGLAEALGGDPAIVLSGGHNHAGGEAMPLDKEALLAWLETGTGAEAYAVASLFATRNPAHELAAAETIRAVTGRPVSLSHHLSAKLNGPKRALTALLKARLIGMIARLLDRAEGKLGELGIHAPLMVVRGDGALISADQARERPIETILSGPAASIVGARWMTGADHALVSDIGGTTTDVAVLTGGRPAIDPQGARVGPWRTMVEAVAMSCSVQPSCTAMMSMKSPSTEYSMSTSSPSAAATQADGSVP
;
A
#
# COMPACT_ATOMS: atom_id res chain seq x y z
N MET A 1 13.74 -30.21 5.47
CA MET A 1 12.82 -29.72 4.41
C MET A 1 12.17 -28.48 4.97
N ALA A 2 12.36 -27.34 4.34
CA ALA A 2 11.77 -26.10 4.82
C ALA A 2 10.38 -25.91 4.21
N LEU A 3 9.37 -25.73 5.06
CA LEU A 3 8.04 -25.34 4.62
C LEU A 3 7.91 -23.82 4.65
N LEU A 4 7.27 -23.27 3.64
CA LEU A 4 6.97 -21.85 3.52
C LEU A 4 5.45 -21.68 3.54
N LEU A 5 4.97 -20.84 4.46
CA LEU A 5 3.56 -20.48 4.56
C LEU A 5 3.34 -19.13 3.88
N GLY A 6 2.51 -19.09 2.84
CA GLY A 6 2.04 -17.85 2.23
C GLY A 6 0.59 -17.58 2.64
N VAL A 7 0.29 -16.33 3.02
CA VAL A 7 -1.08 -15.88 3.31
C VAL A 7 -1.36 -14.61 2.53
N ASP A 8 -2.46 -14.59 1.79
CA ASP A 8 -2.97 -13.38 1.13
C ASP A 8 -4.33 -12.99 1.72
N THR A 9 -4.41 -11.79 2.29
CA THR A 9 -5.64 -11.29 2.87
C THR A 9 -6.27 -10.26 1.94
N GLY A 10 -7.22 -10.71 1.13
CA GLY A 10 -8.02 -9.88 0.25
C GLY A 10 -9.25 -9.27 0.95
N GLY A 11 -10.01 -8.48 0.21
CA GLY A 11 -11.23 -7.85 0.73
C GLY A 11 -12.40 -8.80 1.01
N THR A 12 -12.41 -9.98 0.40
CA THR A 12 -13.51 -10.97 0.50
C THR A 12 -13.04 -12.29 1.07
N TYR A 13 -11.89 -12.77 0.63
CA TYR A 13 -11.30 -14.03 1.05
C TYR A 13 -9.86 -13.82 1.51
N THR A 14 -9.46 -14.70 2.44
CA THR A 14 -8.07 -14.89 2.85
C THR A 14 -7.64 -16.26 2.35
N ASP A 15 -6.59 -16.29 1.57
CA ASP A 15 -5.99 -17.50 1.01
C ASP A 15 -4.75 -17.87 1.80
N ALA A 16 -4.53 -19.16 2.03
CA ALA A 16 -3.30 -19.69 2.60
C ALA A 16 -2.74 -20.80 1.72
N VAL A 17 -1.43 -20.85 1.56
CA VAL A 17 -0.72 -21.85 0.78
C VAL A 17 0.49 -22.33 1.56
N LEU A 18 0.76 -23.64 1.50
CA LEU A 18 1.95 -24.26 2.06
C LEU A 18 2.82 -24.81 0.94
N ILE A 19 4.06 -24.36 0.88
CA ILE A 19 5.02 -24.69 -0.19
C ILE A 19 6.20 -25.41 0.44
N ARG A 20 6.63 -26.51 -0.20
CA ARG A 20 7.80 -27.28 0.18
C ARG A 20 8.98 -26.92 -0.71
N ASP A 21 10.13 -26.62 -0.06
CA ASP A 21 11.43 -26.40 -0.72
C ASP A 21 11.36 -25.41 -1.92
N GLU A 22 10.48 -24.39 -1.82
CA GLU A 22 10.23 -23.37 -2.86
C GLU A 22 9.79 -23.93 -4.23
N ARG A 23 9.28 -25.16 -4.28
CA ARG A 23 9.00 -25.86 -5.55
C ARG A 23 7.62 -26.48 -5.65
N GLU A 24 7.09 -26.97 -4.54
CA GLU A 24 5.88 -27.77 -4.55
C GLU A 24 4.81 -27.16 -3.64
N VAL A 25 3.65 -26.86 -4.18
CA VAL A 25 2.46 -26.53 -3.38
C VAL A 25 1.92 -27.82 -2.79
N ILE A 26 2.00 -27.99 -1.47
CA ILE A 26 1.54 -29.21 -0.79
C ILE A 26 0.10 -29.11 -0.30
N ALA A 27 -0.40 -27.90 -0.03
CA ALA A 27 -1.79 -27.62 0.28
C ALA A 27 -2.12 -26.15 0.04
N SER A 28 -3.40 -25.87 -0.22
CA SER A 28 -3.94 -24.51 -0.27
C SER A 28 -5.33 -24.48 0.33
N ALA A 29 -5.66 -23.43 1.05
CA ALA A 29 -6.97 -23.27 1.66
C ALA A 29 -7.46 -21.81 1.55
N LYS A 30 -8.76 -21.64 1.60
CA LYS A 30 -9.42 -20.33 1.52
C LYS A 30 -10.42 -20.19 2.66
N ALA A 31 -10.43 -19.03 3.29
CA ALA A 31 -11.41 -18.66 4.32
C ALA A 31 -12.05 -17.31 3.99
N LEU A 32 -13.21 -17.01 4.56
CA LEU A 32 -13.80 -15.67 4.44
C LEU A 32 -12.96 -14.65 5.23
N THR A 33 -12.73 -13.50 4.62
CA THR A 33 -12.08 -12.39 5.31
C THR A 33 -13.05 -11.75 6.30
N THR A 34 -12.65 -11.66 7.56
CA THR A 34 -13.38 -10.93 8.60
C THR A 34 -12.88 -9.50 8.66
N ARG A 35 -13.59 -8.55 8.03
CA ARG A 35 -13.13 -7.14 7.90
C ARG A 35 -12.89 -6.46 9.26
N ALA A 36 -13.66 -6.83 10.30
CA ALA A 36 -13.48 -6.29 11.65
C ALA A 36 -12.18 -6.77 12.32
N ASP A 37 -11.71 -7.97 11.95
CA ASP A 37 -10.49 -8.57 12.47
C ASP A 37 -9.90 -9.55 11.45
N LEU A 38 -8.95 -9.08 10.67
CA LEU A 38 -8.32 -9.88 9.61
C LEU A 38 -7.60 -11.13 10.15
N ALA A 39 -7.14 -11.12 11.40
CA ALA A 39 -6.48 -12.26 12.00
C ALA A 39 -7.39 -13.50 12.14
N VAL A 40 -8.71 -13.30 12.22
CA VAL A 40 -9.68 -14.40 12.23
C VAL A 40 -9.66 -15.14 10.89
N GLY A 41 -9.72 -14.43 9.76
CA GLY A 41 -9.63 -15.02 8.43
C GLY A 41 -8.25 -15.67 8.19
N ILE A 42 -7.16 -15.01 8.61
CA ILE A 42 -5.80 -15.56 8.56
C ILE A 42 -5.74 -16.88 9.33
N GLY A 43 -6.19 -16.89 10.58
CA GLY A 43 -6.19 -18.11 11.40
C GLY A 43 -6.99 -19.25 10.77
N ALA A 44 -8.20 -18.97 10.29
CA ALA A 44 -9.05 -19.98 9.67
C ALA A 44 -8.42 -20.57 8.39
N ALA A 45 -7.82 -19.75 7.53
CA ALA A 45 -7.13 -20.22 6.33
C ALA A 45 -5.88 -21.05 6.67
N VAL A 46 -5.09 -20.60 7.65
CA VAL A 46 -3.88 -21.32 8.12
C VAL A 46 -4.26 -22.65 8.78
N GLU A 47 -5.26 -22.69 9.67
CA GLU A 47 -5.75 -23.94 10.26
C GLU A 47 -6.23 -24.94 9.19
N ALA A 48 -6.92 -24.46 8.17
CA ALA A 48 -7.40 -25.29 7.08
C ALA A 48 -6.24 -25.88 6.26
N VAL A 49 -5.23 -25.09 5.90
CA VAL A 49 -4.08 -25.55 5.12
C VAL A 49 -3.20 -26.53 5.92
N LEU A 50 -3.05 -26.32 7.23
CA LEU A 50 -2.33 -27.25 8.11
C LEU A 50 -3.05 -28.60 8.23
N ARG A 51 -4.36 -28.57 8.39
CA ARG A 51 -5.19 -29.79 8.45
C ARG A 51 -5.15 -30.57 7.13
N GLU A 52 -5.21 -29.90 6.00
CA GLU A 52 -5.17 -30.52 4.67
C GLU A 52 -3.81 -31.14 4.37
N SER A 53 -2.73 -30.44 4.70
CA SER A 53 -1.37 -30.91 4.44
C SER A 53 -0.89 -31.98 5.42
N GLY A 54 -1.44 -32.02 6.63
CA GLY A 54 -0.90 -32.83 7.74
C GLY A 54 0.52 -32.42 8.16
N ALA A 55 0.98 -31.24 7.77
CA ALA A 55 2.33 -30.77 8.03
C ALA A 55 2.57 -30.47 9.51
N ASN A 56 3.79 -30.70 9.98
CA ASN A 56 4.21 -30.29 11.29
C ASN A 56 4.49 -28.78 11.29
N VAL A 57 3.83 -28.04 12.17
CA VAL A 57 4.01 -26.60 12.31
C VAL A 57 5.46 -26.17 12.59
N GLY A 58 6.23 -27.04 13.29
CA GLY A 58 7.66 -26.81 13.54
C GLY A 58 8.56 -26.86 12.31
N ASP A 59 8.07 -27.39 11.19
CA ASP A 59 8.82 -27.44 9.92
C ASP A 59 8.65 -26.16 9.08
N ILE A 60 7.73 -25.25 9.50
CA ILE A 60 7.53 -23.97 8.83
C ILE A 60 8.70 -23.05 9.16
N GLY A 61 9.52 -22.75 8.17
CA GLY A 61 10.71 -21.91 8.34
C GLY A 61 10.46 -20.43 8.07
N LEU A 62 9.36 -20.06 7.39
CA LEU A 62 8.98 -18.69 7.08
C LEU A 62 7.48 -18.59 6.83
N ALA A 63 6.87 -17.52 7.36
CA ALA A 63 5.52 -17.11 6.99
C ALA A 63 5.57 -15.79 6.23
N SER A 64 4.80 -15.65 5.15
CA SER A 64 4.68 -14.40 4.39
C SER A 64 3.22 -13.95 4.34
N LEU A 65 3.01 -12.63 4.45
CA LEU A 65 1.70 -12.00 4.40
C LEU A 65 1.65 -10.95 3.29
N SER A 66 0.69 -11.08 2.38
CA SER A 66 0.23 -10.00 1.52
C SER A 66 -1.15 -9.54 1.96
N THR A 67 -1.48 -8.29 1.68
CA THR A 67 -2.76 -7.72 2.08
C THR A 67 -3.20 -6.56 1.20
N THR A 68 -4.48 -6.48 0.92
CA THR A 68 -5.09 -5.31 0.29
C THR A 68 -5.49 -4.23 1.31
N LEU A 69 -5.26 -4.45 2.62
CA LEU A 69 -5.71 -3.55 3.69
C LEU A 69 -5.22 -2.12 3.49
N ALA A 70 -3.91 -1.94 3.25
CA ALA A 70 -3.33 -0.61 3.09
C ALA A 70 -3.92 0.14 1.89
N THR A 71 -4.08 -0.54 0.76
CA THR A 71 -4.67 0.02 -0.46
C THR A 71 -6.13 0.40 -0.24
N ASN A 72 -6.93 -0.52 0.31
CA ASN A 72 -8.36 -0.30 0.56
C ASN A 72 -8.58 0.82 1.58
N ALA A 73 -7.81 0.85 2.66
CA ALA A 73 -7.90 1.89 3.67
C ALA A 73 -7.67 3.29 3.09
N LEU A 74 -6.68 3.45 2.21
CA LEU A 74 -6.42 4.73 1.57
C LEU A 74 -7.49 5.10 0.54
N VAL A 75 -8.00 4.14 -0.23
CA VAL A 75 -9.05 4.37 -1.24
C VAL A 75 -10.39 4.71 -0.57
N GLU A 76 -10.74 4.02 0.51
CA GLU A 76 -12.00 4.18 1.23
C GLU A 76 -11.94 5.27 2.34
N GLY A 77 -10.78 5.89 2.55
CA GLY A 77 -10.59 6.91 3.59
C GLY A 77 -10.69 6.36 5.03
N GLN A 78 -10.39 5.06 5.22
CA GLN A 78 -10.51 4.34 6.50
C GLN A 78 -9.25 4.39 7.37
N GLY A 79 -8.21 5.11 6.97
CA GLY A 79 -6.99 5.29 7.76
C GLY A 79 -7.22 6.06 9.06
N GLY A 80 -6.29 5.94 10.01
CA GLY A 80 -6.29 6.74 11.23
C GLY A 80 -6.19 8.24 10.95
N ARG A 81 -6.69 9.07 11.88
CA ARG A 81 -6.58 10.53 11.78
C ARG A 81 -5.12 10.97 11.88
N ALA A 82 -4.62 11.75 10.90
CA ALA A 82 -3.23 12.14 10.83
C ALA A 82 -3.03 13.65 10.78
N GLY A 83 -2.19 14.19 11.67
CA GLY A 83 -1.81 15.62 11.67
C GLY A 83 -0.71 15.89 10.64
N LEU A 84 -0.84 16.98 9.84
CA LEU A 84 0.21 17.41 8.93
C LEU A 84 0.95 18.64 9.48
N VAL A 85 2.27 18.53 9.62
CA VAL A 85 3.17 19.65 9.88
C VAL A 85 3.94 19.99 8.61
N TYR A 86 3.66 21.16 8.03
CA TYR A 86 4.12 21.60 6.72
C TYR A 86 5.05 22.79 6.85
N ILE A 87 6.37 22.58 6.72
CA ILE A 87 7.41 23.55 7.14
C ILE A 87 8.06 24.21 5.93
N GLY A 88 8.03 25.55 5.89
CA GLY A 88 8.67 26.37 4.87
C GLY A 88 7.93 26.42 3.52
N PHE A 89 6.74 25.87 3.44
CA PHE A 89 5.85 25.96 2.29
C PHE A 89 4.81 27.06 2.49
N ARG A 90 4.15 27.46 1.41
CA ARG A 90 3.02 28.37 1.46
C ARG A 90 1.73 27.59 1.68
N ALA A 91 0.73 28.20 2.30
CA ALA A 91 -0.59 27.58 2.45
C ALA A 91 -1.22 27.18 1.10
N ALA A 92 -0.98 27.93 0.04
CA ALA A 92 -1.43 27.60 -1.31
C ALA A 92 -0.82 26.29 -1.86
N ASP A 93 0.35 25.89 -1.41
CA ASP A 93 1.02 24.65 -1.86
C ASP A 93 0.31 23.40 -1.33
N LEU A 94 -0.59 23.52 -0.35
CA LEU A 94 -1.49 22.43 0.10
C LEU A 94 -2.45 21.99 -1.00
N GLN A 95 -2.76 22.83 -1.99
CA GLN A 95 -3.61 22.46 -3.12
C GLN A 95 -2.88 21.60 -4.16
N ALA A 96 -1.57 21.47 -4.05
CA ALA A 96 -0.79 20.70 -5.00
C ALA A 96 -0.92 19.18 -4.77
N HIS A 97 -0.97 18.43 -5.84
CA HIS A 97 -1.02 16.95 -5.83
C HIS A 97 -2.18 16.33 -5.04
N GLY A 98 -3.26 17.07 -4.81
CA GLY A 98 -4.42 16.59 -4.05
C GLY A 98 -4.16 16.49 -2.54
N LEU A 99 -3.17 17.22 -2.00
CA LEU A 99 -2.83 17.14 -0.57
C LEU A 99 -3.97 17.67 0.31
N ALA A 100 -4.67 18.74 -0.11
CA ALA A 100 -5.81 19.28 0.62
C ALA A 100 -7.00 18.30 0.65
N GLU A 101 -7.29 17.65 -0.49
CA GLU A 101 -8.32 16.61 -0.55
C GLU A 101 -7.92 15.41 0.31
N ALA A 102 -6.64 15.02 0.28
CA ALA A 102 -6.13 13.92 1.09
C ALA A 102 -6.20 14.23 2.59
N LEU A 103 -6.07 15.48 3.02
CA LEU A 103 -6.28 15.87 4.42
C LEU A 103 -7.70 15.57 4.88
N GLY A 104 -8.73 15.84 4.04
CA GLY A 104 -10.10 15.44 4.35
C GLY A 104 -10.64 15.94 5.69
N GLY A 105 -10.16 17.10 6.17
CA GLY A 105 -10.50 17.65 7.49
C GLY A 105 -9.58 17.22 8.63
N ASP A 106 -8.53 16.48 8.36
CA ASP A 106 -7.47 16.20 9.34
C ASP A 106 -6.71 17.51 9.71
N PRO A 107 -6.18 17.58 10.94
CA PRO A 107 -5.49 18.78 11.40
C PRO A 107 -4.20 19.04 10.62
N ALA A 108 -3.97 20.29 10.22
CA ALA A 108 -2.76 20.68 9.53
C ALA A 108 -2.26 22.04 10.04
N ILE A 109 -0.94 22.22 10.10
CA ILE A 109 -0.29 23.48 10.40
C ILE A 109 0.79 23.78 9.36
N VAL A 110 0.85 25.02 8.90
CA VAL A 110 1.93 25.55 8.06
C VAL A 110 2.84 26.41 8.93
N LEU A 111 4.12 26.04 8.97
CA LEU A 111 5.10 26.71 9.82
C LEU A 111 6.17 27.43 9.01
N SER A 112 6.71 28.50 9.56
CA SER A 112 7.96 29.08 9.12
C SER A 112 9.10 28.07 9.31
N GLY A 113 10.08 28.10 8.42
CA GLY A 113 11.21 27.17 8.44
C GLY A 113 11.65 26.77 7.04
N GLY A 114 12.25 25.59 6.97
CA GLY A 114 12.71 24.98 5.73
C GLY A 114 14.15 25.35 5.37
N HIS A 115 14.64 24.73 4.31
CA HIS A 115 16.01 24.90 3.81
C HIS A 115 15.99 25.37 2.36
N ASN A 116 17.11 25.83 1.85
CA ASN A 116 17.30 26.19 0.45
C ASN A 116 17.81 24.97 -0.35
N HIS A 117 17.95 25.14 -1.65
CA HIS A 117 18.40 24.10 -2.57
C HIS A 117 19.82 23.55 -2.26
N ALA A 118 20.66 24.31 -1.56
CA ALA A 118 21.99 23.91 -1.14
C ALA A 118 22.00 23.24 0.26
N GLY A 119 20.85 23.18 0.95
CA GLY A 119 20.71 22.62 2.30
C GLY A 119 20.97 23.62 3.43
N GLY A 120 21.25 24.89 3.12
CA GLY A 120 21.30 25.95 4.12
C GLY A 120 19.92 26.26 4.69
N GLU A 121 19.84 26.64 5.95
CA GLU A 121 18.59 27.08 6.57
C GLU A 121 18.07 28.36 5.87
N ALA A 122 16.83 28.29 5.39
CA ALA A 122 16.19 29.44 4.73
C ALA A 122 15.53 30.37 5.74
N MET A 123 14.86 29.80 6.73
CA MET A 123 14.20 30.46 7.86
C MET A 123 14.30 29.53 9.07
N PRO A 124 14.41 30.05 10.30
CA PRO A 124 14.33 29.24 11.52
C PRO A 124 12.98 28.52 11.63
N LEU A 125 13.03 27.29 12.17
CA LEU A 125 11.78 26.56 12.47
C LEU A 125 11.03 27.24 13.61
N ASP A 126 9.75 27.57 13.37
CA ASP A 126 8.84 28.10 14.39
C ASP A 126 8.38 26.97 15.33
N LYS A 127 9.22 26.66 16.33
CA LYS A 127 8.92 25.64 17.33
C LYS A 127 7.83 26.05 18.31
N GLU A 128 7.69 27.34 18.57
CA GLU A 128 6.68 27.88 19.50
C GLU A 128 5.28 27.70 18.93
N ALA A 129 5.09 28.01 17.63
CA ALA A 129 3.82 27.76 16.96
C ALA A 129 3.51 26.25 16.87
N LEU A 130 4.51 25.41 16.66
CA LEU A 130 4.32 23.95 16.67
C LEU A 130 3.83 23.47 18.05
N LEU A 131 4.49 23.89 19.13
CA LEU A 131 4.11 23.52 20.50
C LEU A 131 2.67 23.98 20.81
N ALA A 132 2.36 25.25 20.57
CA ALA A 132 1.03 25.80 20.79
C ALA A 132 -0.04 25.02 20.02
N TRP A 133 0.24 24.63 18.77
CA TRP A 133 -0.70 23.84 17.97
C TRP A 133 -0.90 22.42 18.54
N LEU A 134 0.15 21.76 18.98
CA LEU A 134 0.06 20.42 19.58
C LEU A 134 -0.74 20.44 20.90
N GLU A 135 -0.58 21.49 21.71
CA GLU A 135 -1.30 21.69 22.97
C GLU A 135 -2.80 21.91 22.80
N THR A 136 -3.28 22.29 21.60
CA THR A 136 -4.72 22.37 21.32
C THR A 136 -5.43 21.03 21.36
N GLY A 137 -4.69 19.91 21.38
CA GLY A 137 -5.25 18.56 21.35
C GLY A 137 -5.81 18.22 19.97
N THR A 138 -4.93 18.09 18.97
CA THR A 138 -5.29 17.89 17.55
C THR A 138 -6.16 16.66 17.30
N GLY A 139 -6.17 15.67 18.21
CA GLY A 139 -6.86 14.40 18.04
C GLY A 139 -6.23 13.49 16.98
N ALA A 140 -5.03 13.80 16.51
CA ALA A 140 -4.31 12.95 15.55
C ALA A 140 -3.73 11.71 16.24
N GLU A 141 -3.84 10.56 15.57
CA GLU A 141 -3.26 9.28 16.03
C GLU A 141 -1.80 9.13 15.58
N ALA A 142 -1.42 9.86 14.53
CA ALA A 142 -0.07 9.91 13.97
C ALA A 142 0.16 11.27 13.30
N TYR A 143 1.42 11.61 13.04
CA TYR A 143 1.76 12.87 12.39
C TYR A 143 2.60 12.64 11.15
N ALA A 144 2.38 13.46 10.12
CA ALA A 144 3.23 13.61 8.96
C ALA A 144 3.99 14.92 9.05
N VAL A 145 5.29 14.91 8.82
CA VAL A 145 6.11 16.11 8.76
C VAL A 145 6.78 16.20 7.40
N ALA A 146 6.61 17.35 6.74
CA ALA A 146 7.27 17.64 5.48
C ALA A 146 7.88 19.05 5.52
N SER A 147 9.16 19.15 5.19
CA SER A 147 9.89 20.41 5.14
C SER A 147 10.41 20.71 3.74
N LEU A 148 10.46 21.98 3.40
CA LEU A 148 11.03 22.48 2.16
C LEU A 148 12.51 22.07 2.11
N PHE A 149 12.91 21.40 1.01
CA PHE A 149 14.24 20.82 0.80
C PHE A 149 14.73 19.86 1.91
N ALA A 150 13.83 19.16 2.61
CA ALA A 150 14.21 18.16 3.61
C ALA A 150 15.10 17.03 3.05
N THR A 151 15.08 16.78 1.73
CA THR A 151 15.98 15.81 1.07
C THR A 151 17.43 16.31 0.97
N ARG A 152 17.67 17.61 1.19
CA ARG A 152 19.01 18.23 1.26
C ARG A 152 19.46 18.37 2.70
N ASN A 153 18.55 18.77 3.58
CA ASN A 153 18.80 18.90 5.00
C ASN A 153 17.51 18.60 5.80
N PRO A 154 17.43 17.46 6.50
CA PRO A 154 16.24 17.06 7.23
C PRO A 154 16.11 17.68 8.63
N ALA A 155 16.98 18.59 9.04
CA ALA A 155 17.07 19.07 10.43
C ALA A 155 15.73 19.56 10.98
N HIS A 156 14.94 20.29 10.20
CA HIS A 156 13.64 20.79 10.66
C HIS A 156 12.58 19.67 10.77
N GLU A 157 12.60 18.67 9.88
CA GLU A 157 11.71 17.50 10.05
C GLU A 157 12.09 16.70 11.31
N LEU A 158 13.37 16.53 11.58
CA LEU A 158 13.86 15.81 12.77
C LEU A 158 13.49 16.55 14.05
N ALA A 159 13.73 17.87 14.10
CA ALA A 159 13.40 18.70 15.26
C ALA A 159 11.88 18.74 15.53
N ALA A 160 11.06 18.87 14.48
CA ALA A 160 9.61 18.81 14.61
C ALA A 160 9.14 17.43 15.10
N ALA A 161 9.72 16.34 14.59
CA ALA A 161 9.38 14.99 15.02
C ALA A 161 9.73 14.72 16.48
N GLU A 162 10.88 15.20 16.94
CA GLU A 162 11.27 15.14 18.36
C GLU A 162 10.24 15.85 19.23
N THR A 163 9.87 17.09 18.88
CA THR A 163 8.86 17.87 19.60
C THR A 163 7.51 17.14 19.63
N ILE A 164 7.04 16.63 18.49
CA ILE A 164 5.76 15.91 18.40
C ILE A 164 5.77 14.68 19.31
N ARG A 165 6.84 13.87 19.25
CA ARG A 165 6.95 12.66 20.09
C ARG A 165 6.99 12.98 21.57
N ALA A 166 7.75 14.04 21.96
CA ALA A 166 7.84 14.47 23.35
C ALA A 166 6.49 14.93 23.92
N VAL A 167 5.71 15.68 23.14
CA VAL A 167 4.43 16.23 23.58
C VAL A 167 3.30 15.22 23.51
N THR A 168 3.25 14.41 22.45
CA THR A 168 2.06 13.61 22.14
C THR A 168 2.26 12.10 22.34
N GLY A 169 3.50 11.61 22.37
CA GLY A 169 3.82 10.18 22.32
C GLY A 169 3.44 9.48 21.01
N ARG A 170 2.98 10.22 19.99
CA ARG A 170 2.44 9.65 18.77
C ARG A 170 3.54 9.38 17.72
N PRO A 171 3.34 8.39 16.83
CA PRO A 171 4.27 8.11 15.76
C PRO A 171 4.31 9.23 14.72
N VAL A 172 5.49 9.42 14.12
CA VAL A 172 5.74 10.49 13.13
C VAL A 172 6.30 9.91 11.84
N SER A 173 5.68 10.27 10.72
CA SER A 173 6.14 9.98 9.37
C SER A 173 6.91 11.17 8.81
N LEU A 174 8.19 11.00 8.50
CA LEU A 174 9.07 12.04 7.94
C LEU A 174 9.15 11.92 6.42
N SER A 175 8.98 13.04 5.70
CA SER A 175 8.91 13.05 4.26
C SER A 175 10.23 12.68 3.59
N HIS A 176 11.35 13.03 4.17
CA HIS A 176 12.68 12.73 3.63
C HIS A 176 13.05 11.23 3.67
N HIS A 177 12.41 10.43 4.54
CA HIS A 177 12.59 8.98 4.56
C HIS A 177 11.89 8.26 3.39
N LEU A 178 10.94 8.92 2.71
CA LEU A 178 10.08 8.27 1.71
C LEU A 178 10.65 8.35 0.30
N SER A 179 11.41 9.38 0.00
CA SER A 179 12.01 9.56 -1.32
C SER A 179 13.10 10.63 -1.31
N ALA A 180 14.19 10.37 -2.01
CA ALA A 180 15.23 11.36 -2.28
C ALA A 180 14.83 12.36 -3.38
N LYS A 181 13.72 12.11 -4.10
CA LYS A 181 13.24 13.00 -5.17
C LYS A 181 12.74 14.32 -4.58
N LEU A 182 12.98 15.41 -5.27
CA LEU A 182 12.36 16.71 -4.97
C LEU A 182 10.84 16.59 -5.16
N ASN A 183 10.08 17.62 -4.96
CA ASN A 183 8.62 17.68 -4.92
C ASN A 183 8.06 17.54 -3.48
N GLY A 184 8.23 18.63 -2.71
CA GLY A 184 7.79 18.70 -1.32
C GLY A 184 6.32 18.37 -1.10
N PRO A 185 5.37 18.96 -1.86
CA PRO A 185 3.94 18.64 -1.70
C PRO A 185 3.62 17.17 -1.92
N LYS A 186 4.21 16.53 -2.93
CA LYS A 186 4.00 15.09 -3.18
C LYS A 186 4.62 14.22 -2.09
N ARG A 187 5.77 14.62 -1.52
CA ARG A 187 6.35 13.94 -0.35
C ARG A 187 5.46 14.11 0.88
N ALA A 188 4.89 15.31 1.09
CA ALA A 188 3.95 15.58 2.18
C ALA A 188 2.71 14.69 2.08
N LEU A 189 2.11 14.59 0.88
CA LEU A 189 1.01 13.66 0.60
C LEU A 189 1.39 12.23 0.98
N THR A 190 2.55 11.75 0.53
CA THR A 190 2.99 10.37 0.82
C THR A 190 3.23 10.16 2.32
N ALA A 191 3.78 11.17 3.02
CA ALA A 191 3.98 11.13 4.47
C ALA A 191 2.66 11.10 5.23
N LEU A 192 1.65 11.86 4.78
CA LEU A 192 0.31 11.86 5.34
C LEU A 192 -0.38 10.50 5.17
N LEU A 193 -0.35 9.95 3.96
CA LEU A 193 -0.91 8.63 3.68
C LEU A 193 -0.21 7.54 4.51
N LYS A 194 1.12 7.61 4.65
CA LYS A 194 1.87 6.70 5.54
C LYS A 194 1.41 6.84 6.98
N ALA A 195 1.29 8.07 7.50
CA ALA A 195 0.89 8.31 8.89
C ALA A 195 -0.47 7.66 9.20
N ARG A 196 -1.42 7.72 8.28
CA ARG A 196 -2.73 7.07 8.41
C ARG A 196 -2.69 5.55 8.50
N LEU A 197 -1.68 4.92 7.91
CA LEU A 197 -1.55 3.47 7.88
C LEU A 197 -0.81 2.90 9.10
N ILE A 198 -0.03 3.70 9.83
CA ILE A 198 0.87 3.20 10.89
C ILE A 198 0.13 2.34 11.90
N GLY A 199 -0.92 2.86 12.53
CA GLY A 199 -1.67 2.13 13.55
C GLY A 199 -2.42 0.92 13.00
N MET A 200 -2.91 0.99 11.77
CA MET A 200 -3.66 -0.09 11.14
C MET A 200 -2.77 -1.29 10.80
N ILE A 201 -1.64 -1.05 10.15
CA ILE A 201 -0.69 -2.11 9.79
C ILE A 201 -0.04 -2.70 11.04
N ALA A 202 0.33 -1.89 12.02
CA ALA A 202 0.86 -2.40 13.29
C ALA A 202 -0.13 -3.38 13.95
N ARG A 203 -1.40 -3.00 14.09
CA ARG A 203 -2.45 -3.88 14.65
C ARG A 203 -2.65 -5.16 13.84
N LEU A 204 -2.63 -5.08 12.51
CA LEU A 204 -2.74 -6.27 11.67
C LEU A 204 -1.58 -7.24 11.94
N LEU A 205 -0.35 -6.73 11.94
CA LEU A 205 0.85 -7.56 12.14
C LEU A 205 0.90 -8.17 13.53
N ASP A 206 0.60 -7.39 14.58
CA ASP A 206 0.57 -7.90 15.97
C ASP A 206 -0.45 -9.03 16.13
N ARG A 207 -1.64 -8.87 15.53
CA ARG A 207 -2.68 -9.90 15.57
C ARG A 207 -2.35 -11.11 14.70
N ALA A 208 -1.74 -10.91 13.54
CA ALA A 208 -1.31 -12.02 12.67
C ALA A 208 -0.21 -12.85 13.35
N GLU A 209 0.81 -12.20 13.94
CA GLU A 209 1.87 -12.88 14.70
C GLU A 209 1.30 -13.61 15.92
N GLY A 210 0.40 -12.95 16.67
CA GLY A 210 -0.28 -13.58 17.80
C GLY A 210 -1.06 -14.82 17.38
N LYS A 211 -1.82 -14.74 16.28
CA LYS A 211 -2.60 -15.87 15.76
C LYS A 211 -1.73 -17.01 15.24
N LEU A 212 -0.64 -16.71 14.53
CA LEU A 212 0.33 -17.73 14.13
C LEU A 212 0.98 -18.41 15.35
N GLY A 213 1.33 -17.64 16.39
CA GLY A 213 1.85 -18.16 17.65
C GLY A 213 0.87 -19.09 18.39
N GLU A 214 -0.43 -18.75 18.43
CA GLU A 214 -1.50 -19.61 18.96
C GLU A 214 -1.58 -20.95 18.24
N LEU A 215 -1.29 -20.96 16.93
CA LEU A 215 -1.24 -22.16 16.11
C LEU A 215 0.09 -22.94 16.21
N GLY A 216 1.02 -22.46 17.04
CA GLY A 216 2.34 -23.06 17.23
C GLY A 216 3.35 -22.72 16.12
N ILE A 217 3.05 -21.74 15.26
CA ILE A 217 3.96 -21.29 14.21
C ILE A 217 4.81 -20.14 14.76
N HIS A 218 6.10 -20.41 14.96
CA HIS A 218 7.08 -19.44 15.47
C HIS A 218 8.07 -18.96 14.39
N ALA A 219 7.78 -19.26 13.13
CA ALA A 219 8.55 -18.79 12.00
C ALA A 219 8.50 -17.26 11.86
N PRO A 220 9.56 -16.60 11.37
CA PRO A 220 9.54 -15.17 11.13
C PRO A 220 8.43 -14.79 10.14
N LEU A 221 7.67 -13.73 10.48
CA LEU A 221 6.65 -13.16 9.61
C LEU A 221 7.31 -12.12 8.70
N MET A 222 7.19 -12.34 7.39
CA MET A 222 7.56 -11.40 6.34
C MET A 222 6.33 -10.79 5.70
N VAL A 223 6.45 -9.58 5.20
CA VAL A 223 5.34 -8.87 4.53
C VAL A 223 5.75 -8.56 3.09
N VAL A 224 4.84 -8.79 2.17
CA VAL A 224 5.06 -8.48 0.75
C VAL A 224 4.96 -6.97 0.56
N ARG A 225 5.93 -6.40 -0.15
CA ARG A 225 5.93 -5.00 -0.60
C ARG A 225 5.19 -4.85 -1.93
N GLY A 226 4.86 -3.60 -2.25
CA GLY A 226 4.23 -3.26 -3.53
C GLY A 226 5.08 -3.51 -4.78
N ASP A 227 6.37 -3.81 -4.63
CA ASP A 227 7.27 -4.22 -5.72
C ASP A 227 7.48 -5.76 -5.79
N GLY A 228 6.82 -6.52 -4.92
CA GLY A 228 6.92 -7.96 -4.83
C GLY A 228 8.06 -8.48 -3.95
N ALA A 229 8.90 -7.63 -3.37
CA ALA A 229 9.92 -8.02 -2.41
C ALA A 229 9.31 -8.32 -1.03
N LEU A 230 10.07 -9.04 -0.18
CA LEU A 230 9.71 -9.30 1.20
C LEU A 230 10.48 -8.38 2.15
N ILE A 231 9.79 -7.88 3.17
CA ILE A 231 10.38 -7.17 4.31
C ILE A 231 9.90 -7.82 5.61
N SER A 232 10.67 -7.65 6.69
CA SER A 232 10.24 -8.14 8.01
C SER A 232 8.98 -7.41 8.50
N ALA A 233 8.23 -8.04 9.40
CA ALA A 233 7.08 -7.40 10.03
C ALA A 233 7.46 -6.07 10.70
N ASP A 234 8.64 -5.99 11.35
CA ASP A 234 9.13 -4.75 11.97
C ASP A 234 9.37 -3.64 10.95
N GLN A 235 10.00 -3.96 9.82
CA GLN A 235 10.17 -3.01 8.72
C GLN A 235 8.83 -2.55 8.15
N ALA A 236 7.84 -3.45 8.05
CA ALA A 236 6.50 -3.09 7.60
C ALA A 236 5.76 -2.18 8.60
N ARG A 237 5.97 -2.36 9.91
CA ARG A 237 5.47 -1.42 10.95
C ARG A 237 6.09 -0.02 10.78
N GLU A 238 7.38 0.06 10.49
CA GLU A 238 8.07 1.34 10.27
C GLU A 238 7.69 1.99 8.94
N ARG A 239 7.45 1.19 7.90
CA ARG A 239 7.22 1.64 6.53
C ARG A 239 5.93 1.09 5.93
N PRO A 240 4.76 1.27 6.59
CA PRO A 240 3.50 0.66 6.16
C PRO A 240 3.06 1.07 4.75
N ILE A 241 3.49 2.22 4.26
CA ILE A 241 3.18 2.68 2.90
C ILE A 241 3.82 1.80 1.81
N GLU A 242 4.88 1.06 2.12
CA GLU A 242 5.53 0.14 1.19
C GLU A 242 4.71 -1.14 0.96
N THR A 243 3.70 -1.42 1.81
CA THR A 243 2.80 -2.57 1.67
C THR A 243 1.61 -2.31 0.74
N ILE A 244 1.47 -1.09 0.21
CA ILE A 244 0.42 -0.80 -0.79
C ILE A 244 0.66 -1.64 -2.05
N LEU A 245 -0.43 -2.13 -2.65
CA LEU A 245 -0.40 -3.00 -3.82
C LEU A 245 0.35 -4.32 -3.62
N SER A 246 0.54 -4.79 -2.36
CA SER A 246 1.25 -6.03 -2.06
C SER A 246 0.52 -7.28 -2.59
N GLY A 247 -0.82 -7.33 -2.54
CA GLY A 247 -1.61 -8.42 -3.11
C GLY A 247 -1.34 -8.61 -4.60
N PRO A 248 -1.59 -7.61 -5.45
CA PRO A 248 -1.25 -7.69 -6.88
C PRO A 248 0.23 -8.00 -7.16
N ALA A 249 1.14 -7.45 -6.37
CA ALA A 249 2.57 -7.74 -6.51
C ALA A 249 2.87 -9.23 -6.23
N ALA A 250 2.27 -9.80 -5.18
CA ALA A 250 2.36 -11.22 -4.86
C ALA A 250 1.79 -12.11 -5.98
N SER A 251 0.64 -11.73 -6.54
CA SER A 251 0.01 -12.45 -7.67
C SER A 251 0.93 -12.50 -8.89
N ILE A 252 1.63 -11.40 -9.24
CA ILE A 252 2.56 -11.36 -10.37
C ILE A 252 3.78 -12.26 -10.11
N VAL A 253 4.37 -12.18 -8.90
CA VAL A 253 5.50 -13.02 -8.51
C VAL A 253 5.09 -14.50 -8.51
N GLY A 254 3.92 -14.82 -7.99
CA GLY A 254 3.34 -16.16 -8.00
C GLY A 254 3.09 -16.69 -9.41
N ALA A 255 2.54 -15.88 -10.32
CA ALA A 255 2.33 -16.25 -11.70
C ALA A 255 3.65 -16.59 -12.41
N ARG A 256 4.71 -15.81 -12.18
CA ARG A 256 6.05 -16.14 -12.69
C ARG A 256 6.56 -17.47 -12.15
N TRP A 257 6.44 -17.67 -10.84
CA TRP A 257 6.89 -18.90 -10.20
C TRP A 257 6.18 -20.14 -10.77
N MET A 258 4.86 -20.05 -10.99
CA MET A 258 4.06 -21.15 -11.55
C MET A 258 4.34 -21.44 -13.02
N THR A 259 4.60 -20.42 -13.82
CA THR A 259 4.71 -20.55 -15.29
C THR A 259 6.15 -20.60 -15.80
N GLY A 260 7.12 -20.09 -15.03
CA GLY A 260 8.49 -19.86 -15.47
C GLY A 260 8.63 -18.77 -16.53
N ALA A 261 7.55 -18.03 -16.84
CA ALA A 261 7.58 -17.02 -17.88
C ALA A 261 8.32 -15.75 -17.40
N ASP A 262 9.23 -15.23 -18.21
CA ASP A 262 9.91 -13.96 -17.96
C ASP A 262 9.16 -12.75 -18.55
N HIS A 263 8.26 -12.99 -19.49
CA HIS A 263 7.39 -11.98 -20.09
C HIS A 263 5.95 -12.47 -20.12
N ALA A 264 5.06 -11.77 -19.45
CA ALA A 264 3.64 -12.14 -19.37
C ALA A 264 2.76 -10.93 -19.06
N LEU A 265 1.51 -11.02 -19.45
CA LEU A 265 0.43 -10.23 -18.91
C LEU A 265 -0.26 -11.04 -17.82
N VAL A 266 -0.27 -10.52 -16.61
CA VAL A 266 -0.91 -11.17 -15.47
C VAL A 266 -2.21 -10.44 -15.17
N SER A 267 -3.32 -11.18 -15.15
CA SER A 267 -4.64 -10.68 -14.75
C SER A 267 -5.07 -11.39 -13.48
N ASP A 268 -5.21 -10.63 -12.40
CA ASP A 268 -5.74 -11.08 -11.13
C ASP A 268 -7.22 -10.68 -11.03
N ILE A 269 -8.10 -11.67 -11.07
CA ILE A 269 -9.54 -11.47 -11.08
C ILE A 269 -10.08 -11.83 -9.70
N GLY A 270 -10.23 -10.81 -8.85
CA GLY A 270 -10.82 -10.93 -7.52
C GLY A 270 -12.35 -10.84 -7.52
N GLY A 271 -12.93 -10.89 -6.34
CA GLY A 271 -14.38 -10.72 -6.15
C GLY A 271 -14.88 -9.28 -6.36
N THR A 272 -13.99 -8.29 -6.30
CA THR A 272 -14.33 -6.86 -6.33
C THR A 272 -13.62 -6.11 -7.45
N THR A 273 -12.37 -6.47 -7.74
CA THR A 273 -11.52 -5.79 -8.72
C THR A 273 -10.88 -6.80 -9.67
N THR A 274 -10.50 -6.32 -10.83
CA THR A 274 -9.60 -7.00 -11.74
C THR A 274 -8.35 -6.16 -11.90
N ASP A 275 -7.22 -6.72 -11.51
CA ASP A 275 -5.91 -6.07 -11.58
C ASP A 275 -5.10 -6.69 -12.72
N VAL A 276 -4.57 -5.83 -13.59
CA VAL A 276 -3.77 -6.26 -14.75
C VAL A 276 -2.40 -5.62 -14.66
N ALA A 277 -1.37 -6.44 -14.74
CA ALA A 277 0.01 -5.98 -14.70
C ALA A 277 0.91 -6.74 -15.67
N VAL A 278 2.06 -6.16 -15.98
CA VAL A 278 3.03 -6.71 -16.92
C VAL A 278 4.24 -7.25 -16.16
N LEU A 279 4.63 -8.47 -16.51
CA LEU A 279 5.90 -9.08 -16.13
C LEU A 279 6.90 -8.87 -17.27
N THR A 280 8.07 -8.32 -16.97
CA THR A 280 9.13 -8.07 -17.96
C THR A 280 10.48 -8.46 -17.38
N GLY A 281 11.23 -9.33 -18.08
CA GLY A 281 12.53 -9.82 -17.62
C GLY A 281 12.46 -10.54 -16.28
N GLY A 282 11.35 -11.24 -16.02
CA GLY A 282 11.12 -11.99 -14.79
C GLY A 282 10.82 -11.10 -13.56
N ARG A 283 10.48 -9.82 -13.75
CA ARG A 283 10.13 -8.90 -12.68
C ARG A 283 8.84 -8.16 -13.00
N PRO A 284 8.03 -7.82 -11.98
CA PRO A 284 6.92 -6.90 -12.16
C PRO A 284 7.41 -5.56 -12.72
N ALA A 285 6.71 -5.02 -13.69
CA ALA A 285 6.96 -3.65 -14.16
C ALA A 285 6.63 -2.68 -13.01
N ILE A 286 7.54 -1.75 -12.71
CA ILE A 286 7.38 -0.77 -11.63
C ILE A 286 6.97 0.58 -12.22
N ASP A 287 6.01 1.29 -11.59
CA ASP A 287 5.67 2.66 -11.96
C ASP A 287 6.75 3.63 -11.44
N PRO A 288 7.57 4.23 -12.33
CA PRO A 288 8.66 5.13 -11.92
C PRO A 288 8.14 6.45 -11.35
N GLN A 289 6.88 6.76 -11.56
CA GLN A 289 6.24 7.95 -11.04
C GLN A 289 5.66 7.75 -9.64
N GLY A 290 5.72 6.53 -9.12
CA GLY A 290 5.20 6.13 -7.82
C GLY A 290 3.78 5.55 -7.88
N ALA A 291 3.48 4.69 -6.94
CA ALA A 291 2.22 3.97 -6.84
C ALA A 291 1.00 4.90 -6.88
N ARG A 292 0.01 4.51 -7.67
CA ARG A 292 -1.30 5.16 -7.66
C ARG A 292 -2.25 4.38 -6.74
N VAL A 293 -2.87 5.08 -5.80
CA VAL A 293 -3.83 4.50 -4.85
C VAL A 293 -5.08 5.39 -4.85
N GLY A 294 -6.15 4.93 -5.45
CA GLY A 294 -7.33 5.76 -5.70
C GLY A 294 -6.97 7.02 -6.52
N PRO A 295 -7.36 8.22 -6.07
CA PRO A 295 -7.00 9.46 -6.74
C PRO A 295 -5.54 9.89 -6.48
N TRP A 296 -4.87 9.30 -5.51
CA TRP A 296 -3.57 9.73 -5.02
C TRP A 296 -2.42 9.08 -5.79
N ARG A 297 -1.36 9.86 -6.09
CA ARG A 297 -0.10 9.33 -6.61
C ARG A 297 1.01 9.58 -5.60
N THR A 298 1.54 8.51 -5.03
CA THR A 298 2.57 8.53 -3.98
C THR A 298 3.99 8.70 -4.56
N MET A 299 4.98 8.78 -3.67
CA MET A 299 6.42 8.70 -4.04
C MET A 299 6.98 7.28 -3.90
N VAL A 300 6.19 6.33 -3.41
CA VAL A 300 6.61 4.94 -3.20
C VAL A 300 6.50 4.18 -4.51
N GLU A 301 7.54 3.43 -4.85
CA GLU A 301 7.55 2.56 -6.02
C GLU A 301 6.75 1.29 -5.73
N ALA A 302 5.90 0.92 -6.66
CA ALA A 302 5.12 -0.31 -6.64
C ALA A 302 4.84 -0.77 -8.07
N VAL A 303 4.26 -1.94 -8.21
CA VAL A 303 3.90 -2.50 -9.52
C VAL A 303 3.04 -1.53 -10.32
N ALA A 304 3.37 -1.41 -11.60
CA ALA A 304 2.56 -0.68 -12.55
C ALA A 304 1.35 -1.54 -12.93
N MET A 305 0.15 -1.10 -12.55
CA MET A 305 -1.08 -1.83 -12.81
C MET A 305 -2.17 -0.94 -13.38
N SER A 306 -3.06 -1.57 -14.15
CA SER A 306 -4.41 -1.07 -14.45
C SER A 306 -5.41 -1.82 -13.60
N CYS A 307 -6.19 -1.11 -12.79
CA CYS A 307 -7.27 -1.66 -11.99
C CYS A 307 -8.61 -1.23 -12.60
N SER A 308 -9.51 -2.18 -12.87
CA SER A 308 -10.88 -1.89 -13.30
C SER A 308 -11.86 -2.34 -12.21
N VAL A 309 -12.69 -1.41 -11.76
CA VAL A 309 -13.80 -1.65 -10.82
C VAL A 309 -15.07 -1.80 -11.65
N GLN A 310 -15.26 -2.95 -12.32
CA GLN A 310 -16.61 -3.32 -12.78
C GLN A 310 -16.71 -4.78 -13.27
N PRO A 311 -17.80 -5.49 -12.94
CA PRO A 311 -18.00 -6.88 -13.36
C PRO A 311 -18.49 -7.07 -14.80
N SER A 312 -18.45 -6.07 -15.65
CA SER A 312 -19.01 -6.12 -17.01
C SER A 312 -18.06 -5.74 -18.15
N CYS A 313 -16.77 -5.74 -17.95
CA CYS A 313 -15.81 -5.50 -19.04
C CYS A 313 -15.23 -6.82 -19.56
N THR A 314 -15.89 -7.42 -20.54
CA THR A 314 -15.32 -8.50 -21.35
C THR A 314 -14.24 -7.88 -22.25
N ALA A 315 -13.00 -7.78 -21.75
CA ALA A 315 -11.87 -7.40 -22.58
C ALA A 315 -11.49 -8.63 -23.45
N MET A 316 -11.87 -8.65 -24.71
CA MET A 316 -11.29 -9.55 -25.70
C MET A 316 -9.84 -9.11 -25.95
N MET A 317 -8.89 -9.81 -25.37
CA MET A 317 -7.48 -9.65 -25.71
C MET A 317 -7.16 -10.50 -26.93
N SER A 318 -6.80 -9.83 -28.04
CA SER A 318 -6.17 -10.49 -29.20
C SER A 318 -4.66 -10.45 -28.98
N MET A 319 -4.05 -11.60 -28.73
CA MET A 319 -2.60 -11.76 -28.73
C MET A 319 -2.09 -11.73 -30.18
N LYS A 320 -1.32 -10.70 -30.54
CA LYS A 320 -0.44 -10.71 -31.72
C LYS A 320 1.00 -10.91 -31.28
N SER A 321 1.76 -11.65 -32.08
CA SER A 321 3.16 -12.05 -31.86
C SER A 321 4.13 -10.84 -31.73
N PRO A 322 5.37 -11.02 -31.22
CA PRO A 322 6.20 -9.97 -30.61
C PRO A 322 6.88 -8.97 -31.57
N SER A 323 6.21 -8.54 -32.59
CA SER A 323 6.74 -7.54 -33.55
C SER A 323 5.81 -6.35 -33.81
N THR A 324 4.84 -6.05 -32.93
CA THR A 324 3.90 -4.95 -33.20
C THR A 324 3.62 -4.14 -31.95
N GLU A 325 3.72 -2.82 -32.07
CA GLU A 325 3.42 -1.82 -31.06
C GLU A 325 2.03 -2.00 -30.44
N TYR A 326 1.95 -1.85 -29.10
CA TYR A 326 0.70 -1.95 -28.35
C TYR A 326 -0.12 -0.66 -28.50
N SER A 327 -1.24 -0.71 -29.20
CA SER A 327 -2.26 0.35 -29.14
C SER A 327 -3.46 -0.11 -28.31
N MET A 328 -3.78 0.61 -27.24
CA MET A 328 -5.05 0.46 -26.55
C MET A 328 -6.15 1.16 -27.34
N SER A 329 -7.14 0.42 -27.84
CA SER A 329 -8.40 1.00 -28.32
C SER A 329 -9.48 0.82 -27.26
N THR A 330 -9.92 1.92 -26.66
CA THR A 330 -11.16 1.96 -25.87
C THR A 330 -12.32 2.20 -26.83
N SER A 331 -13.11 1.18 -27.15
CA SER A 331 -14.39 1.35 -27.81
C SER A 331 -15.51 1.54 -26.76
N SER A 332 -16.06 2.73 -26.71
CA SER A 332 -17.30 3.00 -25.98
C SER A 332 -18.48 2.34 -26.70
N PRO A 333 -19.44 1.69 -26.04
CA PRO A 333 -20.64 1.22 -26.71
C PRO A 333 -21.52 2.42 -27.05
N SER A 334 -21.78 2.62 -28.37
CA SER A 334 -22.79 3.57 -28.84
C SER A 334 -24.17 3.05 -28.46
N ALA A 335 -24.94 3.88 -27.77
CA ALA A 335 -26.38 3.64 -27.57
C ALA A 335 -27.10 3.70 -28.92
N ALA A 336 -27.61 2.57 -29.37
CA ALA A 336 -28.53 2.49 -30.47
C ALA A 336 -29.93 2.97 -29.97
N ALA A 337 -30.30 4.17 -30.35
CA ALA A 337 -31.64 4.67 -30.17
C ALA A 337 -32.55 3.96 -31.18
N THR A 338 -33.45 3.12 -30.73
CA THR A 338 -34.54 2.56 -31.52
C THR A 338 -35.62 3.62 -31.64
N GLN A 339 -35.75 4.25 -32.80
CA GLN A 339 -36.94 5.01 -33.15
C GLN A 339 -38.05 4.00 -33.45
N ALA A 340 -39.12 4.02 -32.67
CA ALA A 340 -40.37 3.39 -33.02
C ALA A 340 -41.15 4.35 -33.90
N ASP A 341 -41.35 3.93 -35.13
CA ASP A 341 -42.27 4.58 -36.08
C ASP A 341 -43.70 4.11 -35.79
N GLY A 342 -44.56 5.03 -35.38
CA GLY A 342 -45.98 4.79 -35.10
C GLY A 342 -46.85 5.31 -36.26
N SER A 343 -47.27 4.42 -37.12
CA SER A 343 -48.38 4.69 -38.03
C SER A 343 -49.50 3.68 -37.76
N VAL A 344 -50.64 4.18 -37.34
CA VAL A 344 -51.94 3.47 -37.26
C VAL A 344 -52.88 4.10 -38.27
N PRO A 345 -53.64 3.30 -39.01
CA PRO A 345 -54.74 3.82 -39.82
C PRO A 345 -55.93 4.25 -38.98
#